data_1bae58ed4bc7fdffc00dcb7a51feaf96
#
_entry.id   1bae58ed4bc7fdffc00dcb7a51feaf96
#
_cell.length_a   1.000
_cell.length_b   1.000
_cell.length_c   1.000
_cell.angle_alpha   90.00
_cell.angle_beta   90.00
_cell.angle_gamma   90.00
#
_symmetry.space_group_name_H-M   'P 1'
#
loop_
_entity.id
_entity.type
_entity.pdbx_description
1 polymer ?
#
loop_
_entity_poly.entity_id
_entity_poly.type
_entity_poly.pdbx_seq_one_letter_code
_entity_poly.pdbx_strand_id
1 'polypeptide(L)'
;TQIQKWKELIDEGELYLDTEGYEDYSNGYWDSEWVTEYYDNQGIGDKIQYMIRFAEDCVNDRRYQAANEIYEWLWEMEVSAASEYEEEDSVDLEILEENNLIHTDMKRLALLTLYADYQVLPANERAKDMYLYFACSTFAKLHMEELFHVGREELKDTEQFWEDWIDLLKEKNGDTEARLLKEAILYYKGIDGLYEMAEKNASVHPSLYLSVMEQYEKGHLYEKIEKVGENALSKIDGNLTIRSKIALRAAFASSCLNHEEKMMHFAGRVLFQILQ
;
A
#
# COMPACT_ATOMS: atom_id res chain seq x y z
N THR A 1 -18.52 12.73 -25.42
CA THR A 1 -19.25 13.11 -24.17
C THR A 1 -18.63 14.35 -23.55
N GLN A 2 -19.31 14.99 -22.59
CA GLN A 2 -18.74 16.16 -21.89
C GLN A 2 -17.49 15.79 -21.11
N ILE A 3 -17.48 14.62 -20.46
CA ILE A 3 -16.30 14.08 -19.76
C ILE A 3 -15.12 13.94 -20.73
N GLN A 4 -15.32 13.34 -21.90
CA GLN A 4 -14.27 13.17 -22.90
C GLN A 4 -13.66 14.52 -23.31
N LYS A 5 -14.50 15.54 -23.50
CA LYS A 5 -14.03 16.87 -23.82
C LYS A 5 -13.18 17.49 -22.69
N TRP A 6 -13.56 17.28 -21.42
CA TRP A 6 -12.76 17.78 -20.29
C TRP A 6 -11.41 17.06 -20.17
N LYS A 7 -11.39 15.74 -20.40
CA LYS A 7 -10.13 14.96 -20.43
C LYS A 7 -9.19 15.55 -21.49
N GLU A 8 -9.67 15.71 -22.73
CA GLU A 8 -8.89 16.29 -23.83
C GLU A 8 -8.34 17.69 -23.49
N LEU A 9 -9.14 18.57 -22.91
CA LEU A 9 -8.72 19.93 -22.55
C LEU A 9 -7.68 19.95 -21.41
N ILE A 10 -7.71 18.99 -20.49
CA ILE A 10 -6.71 18.83 -19.43
C ILE A 10 -5.42 18.25 -20.05
N ASP A 11 -5.53 17.17 -20.81
CA ASP A 11 -4.39 16.49 -21.44
C ASP A 11 -3.64 17.40 -22.44
N GLU A 12 -4.34 18.34 -23.08
CA GLU A 12 -3.77 19.34 -24.01
C GLU A 12 -3.25 20.60 -23.29
N GLY A 13 -3.43 20.70 -21.96
CA GLY A 13 -3.02 21.88 -21.18
C GLY A 13 -3.87 23.14 -21.42
N GLU A 14 -5.03 23.03 -22.09
CA GLU A 14 -5.96 24.15 -22.26
C GLU A 14 -6.72 24.50 -20.96
N LEU A 15 -6.87 23.52 -20.06
CA LEU A 15 -7.27 23.72 -18.69
C LEU A 15 -6.05 23.57 -17.79
N TYR A 16 -5.71 24.61 -17.04
CA TYR A 16 -4.53 24.68 -16.20
C TYR A 16 -4.84 25.41 -14.89
N LEU A 17 -3.99 25.21 -13.89
CA LEU A 17 -4.04 25.95 -12.62
C LEU A 17 -3.08 27.14 -12.70
N ASP A 18 -3.51 28.28 -12.17
CA ASP A 18 -2.58 29.37 -11.91
C ASP A 18 -1.81 29.08 -10.61
N THR A 19 -0.53 29.49 -10.54
CA THR A 19 0.28 29.27 -9.35
C THR A 19 0.93 30.57 -8.87
N GLU A 20 1.12 30.67 -7.55
CA GLU A 20 1.91 31.74 -6.93
C GLU A 20 2.84 31.11 -5.90
N GLY A 21 4.15 31.37 -6.02
CA GLY A 21 5.16 30.85 -5.12
C GLY A 21 5.67 31.94 -4.18
N TYR A 22 5.92 31.59 -2.92
CA TYR A 22 6.54 32.46 -1.94
C TYR A 22 7.40 31.68 -0.94
N GLU A 23 8.38 32.39 -0.35
CA GLU A 23 9.15 31.81 0.76
C GLU A 23 8.36 31.96 2.08
N ASP A 24 8.10 30.83 2.75
CA ASP A 24 7.54 30.82 4.11
C ASP A 24 8.65 30.84 5.15
N TYR A 25 8.66 31.88 5.96
CA TYR A 25 9.61 32.09 7.06
C TYR A 25 9.04 31.74 8.44
N SER A 26 7.92 31.02 8.51
CA SER A 26 7.24 30.69 9.78
C SER A 26 8.14 29.92 10.75
N ASN A 27 9.08 29.13 10.25
CA ASN A 27 10.06 28.36 11.02
C ASN A 27 11.38 29.12 11.29
N GLY A 28 11.53 30.36 10.81
CA GLY A 28 12.68 31.22 10.98
C GLY A 28 13.43 31.50 9.66
N TYR A 29 14.20 32.62 9.64
CA TYR A 29 14.85 33.09 8.42
C TYR A 29 15.84 32.09 7.78
N TRP A 30 16.42 31.18 8.58
CA TRP A 30 17.41 30.20 8.12
C TRP A 30 16.74 28.83 7.75
N ASP A 31 15.42 28.72 7.95
CA ASP A 31 14.65 27.48 7.77
C ASP A 31 13.41 27.80 6.92
N SER A 32 13.57 28.67 5.92
CA SER A 32 12.50 29.04 5.00
C SER A 32 12.24 27.88 4.03
N GLU A 33 10.96 27.62 3.79
CA GLU A 33 10.50 26.65 2.79
C GLU A 33 9.81 27.41 1.66
N TRP A 34 10.01 26.92 0.41
CA TRP A 34 9.28 27.44 -0.73
C TRP A 34 7.89 26.81 -0.75
N VAL A 35 6.84 27.63 -0.76
CA VAL A 35 5.44 27.20 -0.80
C VAL A 35 4.83 27.65 -2.10
N THR A 36 4.20 26.74 -2.81
CA THR A 36 3.41 27.01 -4.02
C THR A 36 1.92 26.92 -3.70
N GLU A 37 1.18 27.99 -3.96
CA GLU A 37 -0.27 28.02 -3.89
C GLU A 37 -0.88 27.83 -5.28
N TYR A 38 -1.95 27.07 -5.37
CA TYR A 38 -2.66 26.76 -6.63
C TYR A 38 -4.02 27.42 -6.65
N TYR A 39 -4.37 28.04 -7.76
CA TYR A 39 -5.64 28.75 -7.97
C TYR A 39 -6.41 28.13 -9.14
N ASP A 40 -7.58 27.58 -8.87
CA ASP A 40 -8.47 26.99 -9.88
C ASP A 40 -9.48 28.01 -10.43
N ASN A 41 -9.01 28.91 -11.29
CA ASN A 41 -9.84 29.93 -11.93
C ASN A 41 -10.72 29.34 -13.06
N GLN A 42 -10.47 28.10 -13.49
CA GLN A 42 -11.16 27.44 -14.59
C GLN A 42 -12.15 26.36 -14.14
N GLY A 43 -12.25 26.10 -12.82
CA GLY A 43 -13.14 25.09 -12.24
C GLY A 43 -12.74 23.67 -12.63
N ILE A 44 -11.45 23.36 -12.61
CA ILE A 44 -10.90 22.04 -12.91
C ILE A 44 -11.28 21.05 -11.82
N GLY A 45 -11.15 21.46 -10.55
CA GLY A 45 -11.54 20.66 -9.40
C GLY A 45 -12.99 20.21 -9.46
N ASP A 46 -13.90 21.12 -9.82
CA ASP A 46 -15.33 20.78 -9.99
C ASP A 46 -15.55 19.75 -11.11
N LYS A 47 -14.81 19.85 -12.22
CA LYS A 47 -14.90 18.90 -13.33
C LYS A 47 -14.39 17.51 -12.92
N ILE A 48 -13.24 17.46 -12.23
CA ILE A 48 -12.66 16.23 -11.71
C ILE A 48 -13.61 15.61 -10.67
N GLN A 49 -14.12 16.41 -9.74
CA GLN A 49 -15.10 15.95 -8.74
C GLN A 49 -16.37 15.38 -9.39
N TYR A 50 -16.84 15.98 -10.49
CA TYR A 50 -17.94 15.41 -11.27
C TYR A 50 -17.57 14.06 -11.88
N MET A 51 -16.38 13.93 -12.46
CA MET A 51 -15.92 12.67 -13.07
C MET A 51 -15.79 11.54 -12.02
N ILE A 52 -15.27 11.85 -10.83
CA ILE A 52 -15.21 10.91 -9.70
C ILE A 52 -16.61 10.40 -9.33
N ARG A 53 -17.57 11.30 -9.15
CA ARG A 53 -18.96 10.92 -8.82
C ARG A 53 -19.61 10.10 -9.94
N PHE A 54 -19.39 10.49 -11.18
CA PHE A 54 -19.93 9.76 -12.33
C PHE A 54 -19.34 8.35 -12.43
N ALA A 55 -18.04 8.17 -12.17
CA ALA A 55 -17.41 6.85 -12.14
C ALA A 55 -17.98 5.99 -10.99
N GLU A 56 -18.20 6.55 -9.80
CA GLU A 56 -18.86 5.85 -8.71
C GLU A 56 -20.30 5.43 -9.06
N ASP A 57 -21.06 6.30 -9.74
CA ASP A 57 -22.40 5.95 -10.26
C ASP A 57 -22.31 4.82 -11.30
N CYS A 58 -21.28 4.81 -12.14
CA CYS A 58 -21.04 3.71 -13.07
C CYS A 58 -20.77 2.39 -12.33
N VAL A 59 -19.99 2.38 -11.26
CA VAL A 59 -19.79 1.20 -10.41
C VAL A 59 -21.12 0.72 -9.82
N ASN A 60 -21.91 1.65 -9.25
CA ASN A 60 -23.21 1.34 -8.66
C ASN A 60 -24.21 0.75 -9.68
N ASP A 61 -24.11 1.17 -10.94
CA ASP A 61 -24.92 0.73 -12.07
C ASP A 61 -24.33 -0.48 -12.82
N ARG A 62 -23.22 -1.08 -12.33
CA ARG A 62 -22.50 -2.21 -12.94
C ARG A 62 -21.91 -1.91 -14.32
N ARG A 63 -21.64 -0.65 -14.61
CA ARG A 63 -20.96 -0.18 -15.82
C ARG A 63 -19.46 -0.11 -15.57
N TYR A 64 -18.86 -1.24 -15.16
CA TYR A 64 -17.50 -1.30 -14.67
C TYR A 64 -16.48 -0.83 -15.69
N GLN A 65 -16.64 -1.16 -16.97
CA GLN A 65 -15.75 -0.71 -18.03
C GLN A 65 -15.70 0.83 -18.11
N ALA A 66 -16.87 1.49 -18.03
CA ALA A 66 -16.94 2.95 -18.08
C ALA A 66 -16.36 3.61 -16.81
N ALA A 67 -16.48 2.94 -15.66
CA ALA A 67 -15.86 3.41 -14.42
C ALA A 67 -14.34 3.28 -14.50
N ASN A 68 -13.85 2.12 -14.95
CA ASN A 68 -12.44 1.82 -15.12
C ASN A 68 -11.73 2.87 -16.00
N GLU A 69 -12.24 3.13 -17.20
CA GLU A 69 -11.69 4.11 -18.13
C GLU A 69 -11.60 5.54 -17.56
N ILE A 70 -12.47 5.87 -16.58
CA ILE A 70 -12.40 7.16 -15.89
C ILE A 70 -11.38 7.11 -14.76
N TYR A 71 -11.39 6.04 -13.95
CA TYR A 71 -10.45 5.90 -12.85
C TYR A 71 -8.99 5.79 -13.31
N GLU A 72 -8.70 4.99 -14.35
CA GLU A 72 -7.37 4.92 -14.95
C GLU A 72 -6.89 6.32 -15.35
N TRP A 73 -7.70 7.05 -16.09
CA TRP A 73 -7.35 8.40 -16.49
C TRP A 73 -7.15 9.35 -15.30
N LEU A 74 -7.98 9.26 -14.25
CA LEU A 74 -7.84 10.12 -13.05
C LEU A 74 -6.52 9.90 -12.32
N TRP A 75 -6.01 8.66 -12.28
CA TRP A 75 -4.74 8.35 -11.64
C TRP A 75 -3.50 8.59 -12.52
N GLU A 76 -3.69 8.72 -13.82
CA GLU A 76 -2.62 9.01 -14.79
C GLU A 76 -2.57 10.48 -15.20
N MET A 77 -3.65 11.24 -14.97
CA MET A 77 -3.71 12.64 -15.40
C MET A 77 -2.70 13.51 -14.67
N GLU A 78 -2.21 14.49 -15.39
CA GLU A 78 -1.44 15.60 -14.87
C GLU A 78 -2.10 16.91 -15.30
N VAL A 79 -2.44 17.78 -14.36
CA VAL A 79 -2.98 19.11 -14.63
C VAL A 79 -1.82 20.08 -14.71
N SER A 80 -1.67 20.78 -15.82
CA SER A 80 -0.66 21.82 -15.96
C SER A 80 -0.84 22.92 -14.93
N ALA A 81 0.25 23.35 -14.33
CA ALA A 81 0.30 24.46 -13.39
C ALA A 81 1.27 25.52 -13.91
N ALA A 82 0.78 26.73 -14.13
CA ALA A 82 1.55 27.79 -14.77
C ALA A 82 1.65 29.03 -13.91
N SER A 83 2.85 29.59 -13.80
CA SER A 83 3.14 30.89 -13.16
C SER A 83 3.76 31.84 -14.16
N GLU A 84 3.55 33.14 -13.95
CA GLU A 84 4.26 34.17 -14.75
C GLU A 84 5.79 34.15 -14.57
N TYR A 85 6.30 33.51 -13.50
CA TYR A 85 7.68 33.62 -13.04
C TYR A 85 8.39 32.27 -12.87
N GLU A 86 7.69 31.14 -13.00
CA GLU A 86 8.22 29.80 -12.75
C GLU A 86 8.11 28.92 -14.01
N GLU A 87 8.89 27.85 -14.05
CA GLU A 87 8.73 26.83 -15.09
C GLU A 87 7.35 26.18 -14.96
N GLU A 88 6.81 25.74 -16.10
CA GLU A 88 5.56 24.96 -16.11
C GLU A 88 5.75 23.69 -15.27
N ASP A 89 4.85 23.50 -14.32
CA ASP A 89 4.80 22.30 -13.48
C ASP A 89 3.49 21.55 -13.74
N SER A 90 3.37 20.34 -13.20
CA SER A 90 2.13 19.56 -13.28
C SER A 90 1.77 19.00 -11.92
N VAL A 91 0.47 18.88 -11.67
CA VAL A 91 -0.08 18.35 -10.43
C VAL A 91 -0.97 17.16 -10.71
N ASP A 92 -0.78 16.12 -9.94
CA ASP A 92 -1.59 14.91 -9.98
C ASP A 92 -2.83 15.00 -9.07
N LEU A 93 -3.57 13.92 -9.01
CA LEU A 93 -4.80 13.83 -8.22
C LEU A 93 -4.55 13.96 -6.71
N GLU A 94 -3.41 13.45 -6.20
CA GLU A 94 -3.05 13.52 -4.77
C GLU A 94 -2.73 14.98 -4.40
N ILE A 95 -1.98 15.68 -5.23
CA ILE A 95 -1.66 17.10 -5.02
C ILE A 95 -2.92 17.98 -5.08
N LEU A 96 -3.88 17.69 -5.98
CA LEU A 96 -5.16 18.40 -6.03
C LEU A 96 -5.97 18.24 -4.73
N GLU A 97 -5.96 17.05 -4.14
CA GLU A 97 -6.66 16.80 -2.87
C GLU A 97 -5.94 17.47 -1.71
N GLU A 98 -4.62 17.35 -1.60
CA GLU A 98 -3.80 17.97 -0.56
C GLU A 98 -3.96 19.50 -0.52
N ASN A 99 -4.14 20.13 -1.69
CA ASN A 99 -4.39 21.58 -1.82
C ASN A 99 -5.86 21.97 -1.77
N ASN A 100 -6.76 21.04 -1.41
CA ASN A 100 -8.20 21.28 -1.30
C ASN A 100 -8.89 21.76 -2.60
N LEU A 101 -8.31 21.48 -3.75
CA LEU A 101 -8.92 21.75 -5.06
C LEU A 101 -10.00 20.73 -5.43
N ILE A 102 -9.90 19.53 -4.85
CA ILE A 102 -10.96 18.53 -4.85
C ILE A 102 -11.23 18.07 -3.42
N HIS A 103 -12.43 17.52 -3.19
CA HIS A 103 -12.83 16.99 -1.88
C HIS A 103 -13.32 15.56 -2.06
N THR A 104 -12.41 14.59 -1.90
CA THR A 104 -12.74 13.19 -2.08
C THR A 104 -12.06 12.30 -1.02
N ASP A 105 -12.69 11.20 -0.69
CA ASP A 105 -12.05 10.15 0.09
C ASP A 105 -11.13 9.36 -0.84
N MET A 106 -9.84 9.73 -0.85
CA MET A 106 -8.82 9.13 -1.71
C MET A 106 -8.69 7.62 -1.50
N LYS A 107 -8.83 7.16 -0.25
CA LYS A 107 -8.82 5.73 0.06
C LYS A 107 -9.99 5.01 -0.60
N ARG A 108 -11.20 5.57 -0.49
CA ARG A 108 -12.39 5.01 -1.13
C ARG A 108 -12.27 5.03 -2.66
N LEU A 109 -11.76 6.13 -3.21
CA LEU A 109 -11.53 6.26 -4.65
C LEU A 109 -10.57 5.17 -5.16
N ALA A 110 -9.44 4.97 -4.49
CA ALA A 110 -8.48 3.92 -4.83
C ALA A 110 -9.08 2.52 -4.72
N LEU A 111 -9.88 2.23 -3.69
CA LEU A 111 -10.58 0.95 -3.56
C LEU A 111 -11.62 0.73 -4.67
N LEU A 112 -12.36 1.77 -5.08
CA LEU A 112 -13.31 1.67 -6.19
C LEU A 112 -12.62 1.49 -7.54
N THR A 113 -11.44 2.09 -7.71
CA THR A 113 -10.57 1.84 -8.88
C THR A 113 -10.21 0.36 -8.98
N LEU A 114 -9.61 -0.18 -7.91
CA LEU A 114 -9.25 -1.61 -7.87
C LEU A 114 -10.47 -2.53 -8.03
N TYR A 115 -11.62 -2.13 -7.51
CA TYR A 115 -12.86 -2.90 -7.66
C TYR A 115 -13.36 -2.90 -9.11
N ALA A 116 -13.30 -1.77 -9.81
CA ALA A 116 -13.65 -1.68 -11.22
C ALA A 116 -12.69 -2.52 -12.08
N ASP A 117 -11.38 -2.41 -11.85
CA ASP A 117 -10.36 -3.23 -12.50
C ASP A 117 -10.62 -4.73 -12.30
N TYR A 118 -10.87 -5.13 -11.07
CA TYR A 118 -11.15 -6.53 -10.76
C TYR A 118 -12.33 -7.08 -11.56
N GLN A 119 -13.36 -6.26 -11.79
CA GLN A 119 -14.58 -6.67 -12.53
C GLN A 119 -14.36 -6.74 -14.05
N VAL A 120 -13.41 -5.95 -14.59
CA VAL A 120 -13.16 -5.85 -16.05
C VAL A 120 -12.03 -6.77 -16.48
N LEU A 121 -10.98 -6.90 -15.66
CA LEU A 121 -9.77 -7.64 -16.03
C LEU A 121 -10.00 -9.17 -16.04
N PRO A 122 -9.36 -9.87 -16.99
CA PRO A 122 -9.27 -11.33 -16.95
C PRO A 122 -8.64 -11.82 -15.66
N ALA A 123 -9.09 -12.94 -15.12
CA ALA A 123 -8.65 -13.44 -13.82
C ALA A 123 -7.12 -13.56 -13.70
N ASN A 124 -6.44 -13.99 -14.75
CA ASN A 124 -4.98 -14.17 -14.79
C ASN A 124 -4.17 -12.87 -14.92
N GLU A 125 -4.81 -11.73 -15.12
CA GLU A 125 -4.16 -10.42 -15.27
C GLU A 125 -4.36 -9.54 -14.03
N ARG A 126 -5.43 -9.77 -13.27
CA ARG A 126 -5.84 -8.94 -12.11
C ARG A 126 -4.71 -8.61 -11.14
N ALA A 127 -4.02 -9.63 -10.64
CA ALA A 127 -2.97 -9.43 -9.65
C ALA A 127 -1.83 -8.56 -10.18
N LYS A 128 -1.44 -8.78 -11.43
CA LYS A 128 -0.33 -8.06 -12.05
C LYS A 128 -0.69 -6.61 -12.36
N ASP A 129 -1.85 -6.37 -12.97
CA ASP A 129 -2.24 -5.03 -13.40
C ASP A 129 -2.63 -4.16 -12.21
N MET A 130 -3.36 -4.72 -11.23
CA MET A 130 -3.68 -4.02 -9.98
C MET A 130 -2.43 -3.68 -9.15
N TYR A 131 -1.38 -4.49 -9.20
CA TYR A 131 -0.13 -4.19 -8.50
C TYR A 131 0.54 -2.90 -9.00
N LEU A 132 0.34 -2.50 -10.24
CA LEU A 132 0.94 -1.29 -10.81
C LEU A 132 0.52 -0.02 -10.05
N TYR A 133 -0.70 0.03 -9.52
CA TYR A 133 -1.18 1.15 -8.71
C TYR A 133 -0.40 1.34 -7.39
N PHE A 134 0.21 0.27 -6.86
CA PHE A 134 0.92 0.36 -5.56
C PHE A 134 2.23 1.15 -5.59
N ALA A 135 2.60 1.68 -6.75
CA ALA A 135 3.63 2.72 -6.87
C ALA A 135 3.13 4.08 -6.34
N CYS A 136 1.82 4.33 -6.34
CA CYS A 136 1.19 5.53 -5.80
C CYS A 136 1.01 5.41 -4.27
N SER A 137 1.20 6.53 -3.56
CA SER A 137 1.21 6.59 -2.10
C SER A 137 -0.12 6.21 -1.46
N THR A 138 -1.23 6.57 -2.10
CA THR A 138 -2.59 6.24 -1.64
C THR A 138 -2.84 4.73 -1.68
N PHE A 139 -2.50 4.07 -2.79
CA PHE A 139 -2.66 2.62 -2.90
C PHE A 139 -1.72 1.86 -1.99
N ALA A 140 -0.49 2.34 -1.80
CA ALA A 140 0.48 1.73 -0.90
C ALA A 140 0.00 1.66 0.56
N LYS A 141 -1.01 2.44 0.95
CA LYS A 141 -1.63 2.43 2.29
C LYS A 141 -2.85 1.52 2.41
N LEU A 142 -3.36 0.95 1.30
CA LEU A 142 -4.54 0.09 1.31
C LEU A 142 -4.28 -1.28 1.92
N HIS A 143 -5.34 -1.88 2.46
CA HIS A 143 -5.40 -3.29 2.81
C HIS A 143 -6.25 -4.02 1.77
N MET A 144 -5.66 -5.00 1.08
CA MET A 144 -6.34 -5.68 -0.04
C MET A 144 -7.65 -6.38 0.35
N GLU A 145 -7.82 -6.76 1.61
CA GLU A 145 -9.09 -7.34 2.11
C GLU A 145 -10.26 -6.35 2.01
N GLU A 146 -10.00 -5.03 2.05
CA GLU A 146 -11.02 -3.99 1.96
C GLU A 146 -11.67 -3.93 0.57
N LEU A 147 -10.95 -4.38 -0.47
CA LEU A 147 -11.46 -4.50 -1.82
C LEU A 147 -12.75 -5.35 -1.89
N PHE A 148 -12.82 -6.41 -1.07
CA PHE A 148 -13.95 -7.33 -1.07
C PHE A 148 -15.20 -6.79 -0.36
N HIS A 149 -15.11 -5.59 0.19
CA HIS A 149 -16.19 -4.94 0.95
C HIS A 149 -16.62 -3.57 0.39
N VAL A 150 -15.92 -3.04 -0.62
CA VAL A 150 -16.19 -1.69 -1.13
C VAL A 150 -17.37 -1.65 -2.12
N GLY A 151 -17.53 -2.68 -2.93
CA GLY A 151 -18.57 -2.78 -3.95
C GLY A 151 -19.81 -3.54 -3.47
N ARG A 152 -20.85 -3.55 -4.32
CA ARG A 152 -22.13 -4.21 -4.00
C ARG A 152 -22.19 -5.68 -4.44
N GLU A 153 -21.35 -6.07 -5.37
CA GLU A 153 -21.32 -7.44 -5.90
C GLU A 153 -20.14 -8.21 -5.34
N GLU A 154 -20.35 -9.50 -5.12
CA GLU A 154 -19.25 -10.38 -4.77
C GLU A 154 -18.28 -10.50 -5.93
N LEU A 155 -16.99 -10.44 -5.60
CA LEU A 155 -15.91 -10.67 -6.56
C LEU A 155 -15.79 -12.17 -6.85
N LYS A 156 -15.62 -12.51 -8.13
CA LYS A 156 -15.49 -13.89 -8.59
C LYS A 156 -14.02 -14.30 -8.68
N ASP A 157 -13.77 -15.60 -8.66
CA ASP A 157 -12.41 -16.18 -8.82
C ASP A 157 -11.41 -15.67 -7.78
N THR A 158 -11.89 -15.42 -6.55
CA THR A 158 -11.10 -14.81 -5.47
C THR A 158 -9.96 -15.72 -5.00
N GLU A 159 -10.15 -17.05 -5.05
CA GLU A 159 -9.08 -18.01 -4.71
C GLU A 159 -7.90 -17.86 -5.68
N GLN A 160 -8.18 -17.82 -6.99
CA GLN A 160 -7.14 -17.63 -8.00
C GLN A 160 -6.45 -16.27 -7.83
N PHE A 161 -7.21 -15.21 -7.56
CA PHE A 161 -6.63 -13.88 -7.30
C PHE A 161 -5.66 -13.90 -6.13
N TRP A 162 -6.04 -14.51 -4.99
CA TRP A 162 -5.15 -14.55 -3.81
C TRP A 162 -3.89 -15.39 -4.06
N GLU A 163 -4.00 -16.46 -4.82
CA GLU A 163 -2.82 -17.27 -5.20
C GLU A 163 -1.88 -16.46 -6.09
N ASP A 164 -2.39 -15.82 -7.15
CA ASP A 164 -1.62 -15.01 -8.08
C ASP A 164 -1.00 -13.78 -7.37
N TRP A 165 -1.76 -13.14 -6.45
CA TRP A 165 -1.29 -12.02 -5.66
C TRP A 165 -0.14 -12.39 -4.72
N ILE A 166 -0.27 -13.50 -4.00
CA ILE A 166 0.80 -14.03 -3.14
C ILE A 166 2.02 -14.41 -3.98
N ASP A 167 1.81 -15.06 -5.12
CA ASP A 167 2.87 -15.50 -6.02
C ASP A 167 3.63 -14.33 -6.64
N LEU A 168 2.95 -13.25 -6.97
CA LEU A 168 3.56 -12.00 -7.42
C LEU A 168 4.41 -11.36 -6.30
N LEU A 169 3.83 -11.21 -5.11
CA LEU A 169 4.46 -10.47 -4.00
C LEU A 169 5.66 -11.19 -3.40
N LYS A 170 5.68 -12.52 -3.38
CA LYS A 170 6.82 -13.29 -2.83
C LYS A 170 8.14 -13.05 -3.58
N GLU A 171 8.07 -12.62 -4.85
CA GLU A 171 9.23 -12.32 -5.70
C GLU A 171 9.68 -10.85 -5.58
N LYS A 172 8.92 -10.02 -4.85
CA LYS A 172 9.19 -8.58 -4.70
C LYS A 172 9.92 -8.28 -3.39
N ASN A 173 10.74 -7.22 -3.43
CA ASN A 173 11.49 -6.73 -2.27
C ASN A 173 11.06 -5.30 -1.97
N GLY A 174 10.48 -5.07 -0.79
CA GLY A 174 10.04 -3.76 -0.33
C GLY A 174 9.21 -3.89 0.94
N ASP A 175 9.08 -2.81 1.69
CA ASP A 175 8.31 -2.81 2.94
C ASP A 175 6.80 -2.92 2.67
N THR A 176 6.33 -2.25 1.61
CA THR A 176 4.94 -2.34 1.15
C THR A 176 4.60 -3.76 0.70
N GLU A 177 5.44 -4.37 -0.12
CA GLU A 177 5.26 -5.72 -0.63
C GLU A 177 5.32 -6.76 0.49
N ALA A 178 6.23 -6.60 1.45
CA ALA A 178 6.32 -7.48 2.63
C ALA A 178 5.05 -7.37 3.50
N ARG A 179 4.48 -6.17 3.64
CA ARG A 179 3.22 -5.96 4.35
C ARG A 179 2.05 -6.60 3.61
N LEU A 180 1.90 -6.31 2.31
CA LEU A 180 0.84 -6.87 1.47
C LEU A 180 0.89 -8.39 1.40
N LEU A 181 2.09 -8.98 1.27
CA LEU A 181 2.29 -10.41 1.29
C LEU A 181 1.84 -11.04 2.60
N LYS A 182 2.24 -10.46 3.74
CA LYS A 182 1.82 -10.90 5.06
C LYS A 182 0.29 -10.87 5.21
N GLU A 183 -0.35 -9.77 4.82
CA GLU A 183 -1.79 -9.59 4.91
C GLU A 183 -2.54 -10.60 4.03
N ALA A 184 -2.11 -10.76 2.79
CA ALA A 184 -2.70 -11.71 1.84
C ALA A 184 -2.63 -13.16 2.36
N ILE A 185 -1.47 -13.57 2.87
CA ILE A 185 -1.30 -14.91 3.39
C ILE A 185 -2.15 -15.13 4.65
N LEU A 186 -2.17 -14.16 5.57
CA LEU A 186 -2.99 -14.25 6.79
C LEU A 186 -4.49 -14.34 6.45
N TYR A 187 -4.94 -13.54 5.50
CA TYR A 187 -6.34 -13.53 5.08
C TYR A 187 -6.74 -14.85 4.40
N TYR A 188 -5.93 -15.32 3.44
CA TYR A 188 -6.29 -16.45 2.59
C TYR A 188 -5.86 -17.82 3.14
N LYS A 189 -4.67 -17.92 3.76
CA LYS A 189 -4.09 -19.20 4.24
C LYS A 189 -3.96 -19.29 5.76
N GLY A 190 -4.24 -18.20 6.49
CA GLY A 190 -4.13 -18.14 7.93
C GLY A 190 -2.68 -18.21 8.45
N ILE A 191 -2.55 -18.42 9.76
CA ILE A 191 -1.23 -18.41 10.45
C ILE A 191 -0.35 -19.57 9.98
N ASP A 192 -0.91 -20.73 9.70
CA ASP A 192 -0.15 -21.90 9.26
C ASP A 192 0.46 -21.66 7.87
N GLY A 193 -0.32 -21.05 6.96
CA GLY A 193 0.19 -20.62 5.66
C GLY A 193 1.28 -19.54 5.76
N LEU A 194 1.15 -18.61 6.72
CA LEU A 194 2.17 -17.60 6.97
C LEU A 194 3.48 -18.24 7.47
N TYR A 195 3.39 -19.23 8.34
CA TYR A 195 4.57 -19.96 8.84
C TYR A 195 5.24 -20.75 7.70
N GLU A 196 4.47 -21.46 6.90
CA GLU A 196 5.00 -22.19 5.74
C GLU A 196 5.71 -21.24 4.75
N MET A 197 5.14 -20.06 4.49
CA MET A 197 5.76 -19.05 3.63
C MET A 197 7.05 -18.50 4.23
N ALA A 198 7.08 -18.22 5.54
CA ALA A 198 8.28 -17.77 6.25
C ALA A 198 9.41 -18.81 6.15
N GLU A 199 9.08 -20.11 6.24
CA GLU A 199 10.06 -21.19 6.10
C GLU A 199 10.64 -21.30 4.69
N LYS A 200 9.82 -21.14 3.65
CA LYS A 200 10.23 -21.26 2.25
C LYS A 200 11.00 -20.04 1.75
N ASN A 201 10.70 -18.84 2.28
CA ASN A 201 11.24 -17.57 1.80
C ASN A 201 12.08 -16.83 2.86
N ALA A 202 12.73 -17.55 3.76
CA ALA A 202 13.53 -16.99 4.84
C ALA A 202 14.63 -16.01 4.38
N SER A 203 15.18 -16.20 3.19
CA SER A 203 16.21 -15.35 2.59
C SER A 203 15.69 -14.05 2.00
N VAL A 204 14.46 -14.05 1.44
CA VAL A 204 13.85 -12.89 0.78
C VAL A 204 13.00 -12.10 1.78
N HIS A 205 12.18 -12.79 2.57
CA HIS A 205 11.23 -12.20 3.51
C HIS A 205 11.42 -12.70 4.95
N PRO A 206 12.60 -12.48 5.57
CA PRO A 206 12.87 -12.97 6.92
C PRO A 206 11.93 -12.37 7.98
N SER A 207 11.35 -11.19 7.73
CA SER A 207 10.38 -10.53 8.62
C SER A 207 9.07 -11.30 8.79
N LEU A 208 8.72 -12.22 7.88
CA LEU A 208 7.52 -13.06 8.02
C LEU A 208 7.56 -13.90 9.29
N TYR A 209 8.72 -14.35 9.74
CA TYR A 209 8.85 -15.04 11.01
C TYR A 209 8.42 -14.19 12.21
N LEU A 210 8.76 -12.90 12.22
CA LEU A 210 8.29 -11.98 13.25
C LEU A 210 6.78 -11.85 13.22
N SER A 211 6.19 -11.81 12.04
CA SER A 211 4.75 -11.74 11.86
C SER A 211 4.04 -12.99 12.36
N VAL A 212 4.60 -14.19 12.14
CA VAL A 212 4.10 -15.45 12.71
C VAL A 212 4.15 -15.39 14.24
N MET A 213 5.29 -14.97 14.81
CA MET A 213 5.45 -14.85 16.27
C MET A 213 4.45 -13.87 16.86
N GLU A 214 4.19 -12.73 16.19
CA GLU A 214 3.17 -11.76 16.61
C GLU A 214 1.76 -12.36 16.67
N GLN A 215 1.38 -13.17 15.69
CA GLN A 215 0.08 -13.82 15.69
C GLN A 215 -0.02 -14.86 16.82
N TYR A 216 1.04 -15.65 17.07
CA TYR A 216 1.06 -16.58 18.19
C TYR A 216 1.08 -15.88 19.54
N GLU A 217 1.72 -14.70 19.65
CA GLU A 217 1.75 -13.89 20.88
C GLU A 217 0.35 -13.37 21.24
N LYS A 218 -0.44 -12.91 20.25
CA LYS A 218 -1.85 -12.53 20.44
C LYS A 218 -2.70 -13.67 21.02
N GLY A 219 -2.37 -14.91 20.66
CA GLY A 219 -3.02 -16.12 21.18
C GLY A 219 -2.36 -16.73 22.41
N HIS A 220 -1.32 -16.09 22.98
CA HIS A 220 -0.53 -16.60 24.10
C HIS A 220 0.07 -17.99 23.87
N LEU A 221 0.40 -18.31 22.61
CA LEU A 221 0.91 -19.62 22.19
C LEU A 221 2.46 -19.66 22.27
N TYR A 222 2.99 -19.45 23.48
CA TYR A 222 4.43 -19.28 23.73
C TYR A 222 5.28 -20.47 23.29
N GLU A 223 4.81 -21.71 23.42
CA GLU A 223 5.51 -22.89 22.92
C GLU A 223 5.72 -22.86 21.41
N LYS A 224 4.73 -22.34 20.66
CA LYS A 224 4.87 -22.16 19.22
C LYS A 224 5.89 -21.07 18.89
N ILE A 225 5.92 -19.97 19.66
CA ILE A 225 6.89 -18.89 19.48
C ILE A 225 8.31 -19.40 19.66
N GLU A 226 8.59 -20.24 20.70
CA GLU A 226 9.90 -20.86 20.86
C GLU A 226 10.32 -21.66 19.64
N LYS A 227 9.44 -22.54 19.14
CA LYS A 227 9.73 -23.39 17.95
C LYS A 227 10.01 -22.56 16.71
N VAL A 228 9.20 -21.51 16.48
CA VAL A 228 9.41 -20.57 15.37
C VAL A 228 10.74 -19.86 15.51
N GLY A 229 11.11 -19.43 16.74
CA GLY A 229 12.39 -18.80 17.03
C GLY A 229 13.59 -19.69 16.73
N GLU A 230 13.56 -20.95 17.18
CA GLU A 230 14.61 -21.94 16.90
C GLU A 230 14.77 -22.15 15.37
N ASN A 231 13.66 -22.36 14.66
CA ASN A 231 13.66 -22.57 13.21
C ASN A 231 14.18 -21.33 12.46
N ALA A 232 13.65 -20.16 12.75
CA ALA A 232 14.02 -18.91 12.09
C ALA A 232 15.52 -18.60 12.25
N LEU A 233 16.07 -18.74 13.49
CA LEU A 233 17.46 -18.47 13.77
C LEU A 233 18.41 -19.49 13.12
N SER A 234 17.91 -20.67 12.73
CA SER A 234 18.67 -21.67 11.97
C SER A 234 18.68 -21.41 10.45
N LYS A 235 17.66 -20.73 9.92
CA LYS A 235 17.44 -20.54 8.48
C LYS A 235 17.84 -19.16 7.97
N ILE A 236 17.72 -18.12 8.83
CA ILE A 236 18.06 -16.75 8.43
C ILE A 236 19.56 -16.55 8.59
N ASP A 237 20.25 -16.37 7.48
CA ASP A 237 21.65 -15.94 7.46
C ASP A 237 21.75 -14.43 7.27
N GLY A 238 22.61 -13.76 8.02
CA GLY A 238 22.72 -12.30 8.00
C GLY A 238 21.56 -11.63 8.74
N ASN A 239 21.12 -10.46 8.29
CA ASN A 239 20.05 -9.62 8.84
C ASN A 239 19.99 -9.60 10.38
N LEU A 240 21.06 -9.08 11.00
CA LEU A 240 21.24 -9.09 12.46
C LEU A 240 20.05 -8.46 13.21
N THR A 241 19.44 -7.42 12.65
CA THR A 241 18.30 -6.73 13.26
C THR A 241 17.09 -7.67 13.40
N ILE A 242 16.73 -8.39 12.34
CA ILE A 242 15.59 -9.33 12.38
C ILE A 242 15.92 -10.51 13.30
N ARG A 243 17.12 -11.07 13.20
CA ARG A 243 17.57 -12.17 14.07
C ARG A 243 17.51 -11.77 15.56
N SER A 244 17.96 -10.55 15.91
CA SER A 244 17.89 -10.06 17.29
C SER A 244 16.45 -9.92 17.78
N LYS A 245 15.53 -9.39 16.95
CA LYS A 245 14.11 -9.28 17.28
C LYS A 245 13.47 -10.66 17.49
N ILE A 246 13.78 -11.65 16.64
CA ILE A 246 13.31 -13.03 16.77
C ILE A 246 13.84 -13.66 18.07
N ALA A 247 15.13 -13.54 18.35
CA ALA A 247 15.74 -14.08 19.55
C ALA A 247 15.14 -13.47 20.83
N LEU A 248 14.88 -12.15 20.83
CA LEU A 248 14.25 -11.46 21.95
C LEU A 248 12.82 -11.97 22.22
N ARG A 249 12.00 -12.13 21.17
CA ARG A 249 10.63 -12.66 21.29
C ARG A 249 10.63 -14.11 21.76
N ALA A 250 11.56 -14.94 21.25
CA ALA A 250 11.71 -16.32 21.71
C ALA A 250 12.17 -16.41 23.18
N ALA A 251 13.11 -15.55 23.61
CA ALA A 251 13.52 -15.44 25.00
C ALA A 251 12.36 -15.04 25.92
N PHE A 252 11.55 -14.07 25.50
CA PHE A 252 10.35 -13.66 26.24
C PHE A 252 9.35 -14.82 26.37
N ALA A 253 9.07 -15.54 25.29
CA ALA A 253 8.19 -16.71 25.31
C ALA A 253 8.71 -17.80 26.25
N SER A 254 10.02 -18.09 26.21
CA SER A 254 10.67 -19.04 27.13
C SER A 254 10.54 -18.61 28.59
N SER A 255 10.65 -17.31 28.88
CA SER A 255 10.42 -16.77 30.22
C SER A 255 8.98 -17.00 30.67
N CYS A 256 7.98 -16.79 29.81
CA CYS A 256 6.57 -17.06 30.14
C CYS A 256 6.29 -18.54 30.43
N LEU A 257 7.08 -19.45 29.86
CA LEU A 257 6.99 -20.91 30.03
C LEU A 257 7.86 -21.43 31.17
N ASN A 258 8.65 -20.57 31.83
CA ASN A 258 9.67 -20.93 32.82
C ASN A 258 10.76 -21.88 32.28
N HIS A 259 11.10 -21.75 31.01
CA HIS A 259 12.17 -22.48 30.34
C HIS A 259 13.51 -21.70 30.43
N GLU A 260 14.13 -21.65 31.59
CA GLU A 260 15.30 -20.81 31.90
C GLU A 260 16.49 -21.06 30.93
N GLU A 261 16.81 -22.31 30.62
CA GLU A 261 17.91 -22.66 29.71
C GLU A 261 17.69 -22.11 28.30
N LYS A 262 16.48 -22.24 27.77
CA LYS A 262 16.12 -21.69 26.45
C LYS A 262 16.12 -20.17 26.46
N MET A 263 15.57 -19.56 27.49
CA MET A 263 15.61 -18.10 27.67
C MET A 263 17.04 -17.57 27.60
N MET A 264 17.97 -18.18 28.38
CA MET A 264 19.38 -17.79 28.37
C MET A 264 20.06 -18.05 27.03
N HIS A 265 19.72 -19.14 26.34
CA HIS A 265 20.23 -19.44 25.00
C HIS A 265 19.82 -18.35 24.00
N PHE A 266 18.54 -17.96 23.95
CA PHE A 266 18.07 -16.92 23.03
C PHE A 266 18.63 -15.54 23.40
N ALA A 267 18.69 -15.19 24.71
CA ALA A 267 19.27 -13.93 25.18
C ALA A 267 20.77 -13.82 24.82
N GLY A 268 21.52 -14.91 24.95
CA GLY A 268 22.94 -14.96 24.54
C GLY A 268 23.15 -14.69 23.07
N ARG A 269 22.23 -15.12 22.19
CA ARG A 269 22.30 -14.82 20.75
C ARG A 269 22.09 -13.32 20.47
N VAL A 270 21.24 -12.62 21.23
CA VAL A 270 21.07 -11.15 21.12
C VAL A 270 22.36 -10.43 21.48
N LEU A 271 22.99 -10.78 22.63
CA LEU A 271 24.22 -10.15 23.12
C LEU A 271 25.38 -10.36 22.16
N PHE A 272 25.53 -11.56 21.60
CA PHE A 272 26.62 -11.87 20.66
C PHE A 272 26.50 -11.06 19.36
N GLN A 273 25.28 -10.73 18.92
CA GLN A 273 25.02 -9.95 17.72
C GLN A 273 25.24 -8.43 17.93
N ILE A 274 25.12 -7.93 19.16
CA ILE A 274 25.37 -6.51 19.51
C ILE A 274 26.88 -6.23 19.60
N LEU A 275 27.69 -7.25 19.86
CA LEU A 275 29.14 -7.15 20.04
C LEU A 275 29.96 -7.35 18.75
N GLN A 276 29.32 -7.67 17.64
CA GLN A 276 29.91 -7.72 16.29
C GLN A 276 29.59 -6.45 15.50
#